data_caf1aeb3ab4f68b3c7b0d81d5ebde3d3
#
_entry.id   caf1aeb3ab4f68b3c7b0d81d5ebde3d3
#
_cell.length_a   1.000
_cell.length_b   1.000
_cell.length_c   1.000
_cell.angle_alpha   90.00
_cell.angle_beta   90.00
_cell.angle_gamma   90.00
#
_symmetry.space_group_name_H-M   'P 1'
#
loop_
_entity.id
_entity.type
_entity.pdbx_description
1 polymer ?
#
loop_
_entity_poly.entity_id
_entity_poly.type
_entity_poly.pdbx_seq_one_letter_code
_entity_poly.pdbx_strand_id
1 'polypeptide(L)'
;MIGCLNHIAIVVPDLEEAALKYQQTLGAEVSEQQELIEHGVTLVFVQLANTKIELLHPFGVNSPISSFLERNPAGGIHHVCYEVDDISEAANLLQEKGAKILGDGKPKIGAHGKPVLFLHPKEFFGTLIELEQR
;
A
#
# COMPACT_ATOMS: atom_id res chain seq x y z
N MET A 1 -7.35 -5.29 17.42
CA MET A 1 -6.03 -5.32 16.76
C MET A 1 -5.89 -4.15 15.79
N ILE A 2 -6.70 -4.09 14.73
CA ILE A 2 -6.64 -2.98 13.78
C ILE A 2 -7.24 -1.70 14.38
N GLY A 3 -6.56 -0.59 14.12
CA GLY A 3 -6.98 0.75 14.53
C GLY A 3 -7.53 1.56 13.36
N CYS A 4 -6.89 2.68 13.06
CA CYS A 4 -7.31 3.58 11.99
C CYS A 4 -6.98 3.04 10.60
N LEU A 5 -7.70 3.52 9.60
CA LEU A 5 -7.30 3.41 8.21
C LEU A 5 -6.08 4.32 7.99
N ASN A 6 -4.95 3.74 7.59
CA ASN A 6 -3.75 4.51 7.29
C ASN A 6 -3.81 5.08 5.88
N HIS A 7 -4.02 4.23 4.88
CA HIS A 7 -4.17 4.65 3.49
C HIS A 7 -4.89 3.61 2.63
N ILE A 8 -5.29 4.05 1.44
CA ILE A 8 -5.70 3.20 0.33
C ILE A 8 -4.68 3.39 -0.78
N ALA A 9 -4.11 2.30 -1.29
CA ALA A 9 -3.13 2.33 -2.37
C ALA A 9 -3.78 2.03 -3.72
N ILE A 10 -3.47 2.87 -4.69
CA ILE A 10 -3.95 2.76 -6.07
C ILE A 10 -2.74 2.68 -6.99
N VAL A 11 -2.64 1.60 -7.76
CA VAL A 11 -1.65 1.48 -8.82
C VAL A 11 -2.14 2.22 -10.05
N VAL A 12 -1.27 3.06 -10.62
CA VAL A 12 -1.58 3.92 -11.77
C VAL A 12 -0.59 3.68 -12.91
N PRO A 13 -1.04 3.80 -14.17
CA PRO A 13 -0.16 3.59 -15.33
C PRO A 13 0.82 4.72 -15.57
N ASP A 14 0.55 5.92 -15.05
CA ASP A 14 1.40 7.12 -15.15
C ASP A 14 1.25 7.94 -13.87
N LEU A 15 2.31 7.98 -13.06
CA LEU A 15 2.25 8.61 -11.73
C LEU A 15 2.10 10.14 -11.82
N GLU A 16 2.81 10.78 -12.76
CA GLU A 16 2.74 12.24 -12.94
C GLU A 16 1.34 12.66 -13.41
N GLU A 17 0.79 11.97 -14.38
CA GLU A 17 -0.58 12.20 -14.87
C GLU A 17 -1.61 12.01 -13.75
N ALA A 18 -1.49 10.93 -12.97
CA ALA A 18 -2.38 10.66 -11.84
C ALA A 18 -2.30 11.76 -10.77
N ALA A 19 -1.09 12.17 -10.39
CA ALA A 19 -0.88 13.25 -9.43
C ALA A 19 -1.54 14.58 -9.90
N LEU A 20 -1.32 14.95 -11.16
CA LEU A 20 -1.94 16.13 -11.77
C LEU A 20 -3.47 16.03 -11.81
N LYS A 21 -4.00 14.84 -12.11
CA LYS A 21 -5.45 14.60 -12.13
C LYS A 21 -6.09 14.83 -10.76
N TYR A 22 -5.47 14.31 -9.70
CA TYR A 22 -5.93 14.55 -8.32
C TYR A 22 -5.86 16.02 -7.94
N GLN A 23 -4.77 16.71 -8.30
CA GLN A 23 -4.59 18.14 -8.00
C GLN A 23 -5.61 19.01 -8.76
N GLN A 24 -5.70 18.85 -10.08
CA GLN A 24 -6.45 19.76 -10.94
C GLN A 24 -7.95 19.46 -10.96
N THR A 25 -8.33 18.18 -10.90
CA THR A 25 -9.74 17.78 -11.00
C THR A 25 -10.41 17.68 -9.64
N LEU A 26 -9.68 17.15 -8.63
CA LEU A 26 -10.23 16.94 -7.28
C LEU A 26 -9.76 17.99 -6.27
N GLY A 27 -8.87 18.91 -6.66
CA GLY A 27 -8.35 19.94 -5.78
C GLY A 27 -7.52 19.40 -4.62
N ALA A 28 -6.92 18.21 -4.80
CA ALA A 28 -6.20 17.51 -3.75
C ALA A 28 -4.80 18.07 -3.53
N GLU A 29 -4.33 17.95 -2.29
CA GLU A 29 -2.93 18.17 -1.93
C GLU A 29 -2.14 16.87 -2.18
N VAL A 30 -1.13 16.94 -3.03
CA VAL A 30 -0.30 15.82 -3.44
C VAL A 30 1.15 16.06 -3.03
N SER A 31 1.77 15.05 -2.40
CA SER A 31 3.16 15.10 -1.97
C SER A 31 4.14 15.09 -3.15
N GLU A 32 5.41 15.34 -2.85
CA GLU A 32 6.50 15.06 -3.77
C GLU A 32 6.62 13.55 -4.03
N GLN A 33 7.18 13.20 -5.18
CA GLN A 33 7.43 11.82 -5.56
C GLN A 33 8.54 11.21 -4.70
N GLN A 34 8.32 9.99 -4.25
CA GLN A 34 9.30 9.14 -3.57
C GLN A 34 9.61 7.91 -4.39
N GLU A 35 10.87 7.49 -4.36
CA GLU A 35 11.31 6.21 -4.91
C GLU A 35 11.60 5.24 -3.76
N LEU A 36 10.88 4.13 -3.72
CA LEU A 36 11.16 3.01 -2.81
C LEU A 36 11.79 1.87 -3.61
N ILE A 37 13.09 1.94 -3.80
CA ILE A 37 13.86 1.00 -4.63
C ILE A 37 13.71 -0.42 -4.12
N GLU A 38 13.75 -0.65 -2.81
CA GLU A 38 13.60 -1.96 -2.18
C GLU A 38 12.22 -2.58 -2.40
N HIS A 39 11.20 -1.76 -2.57
CA HIS A 39 9.82 -2.19 -2.88
C HIS A 39 9.50 -2.18 -4.37
N GLY A 40 10.41 -1.68 -5.20
CA GLY A 40 10.22 -1.59 -6.65
C GLY A 40 9.10 -0.67 -7.08
N VAL A 41 8.89 0.45 -6.37
CA VAL A 41 7.81 1.40 -6.64
C VAL A 41 8.26 2.84 -6.57
N THR A 42 7.61 3.70 -7.35
CA THR A 42 7.55 5.14 -7.12
C THR A 42 6.15 5.50 -6.65
N LEU A 43 6.04 6.50 -5.81
CA LEU A 43 4.76 6.88 -5.22
C LEU A 43 4.64 8.36 -4.92
N VAL A 44 3.41 8.81 -4.79
CA VAL A 44 3.00 10.07 -4.15
C VAL A 44 1.88 9.81 -3.16
N PHE A 45 1.75 10.66 -2.15
CA PHE A 45 0.61 10.66 -1.24
C PHE A 45 -0.34 11.80 -1.57
N VAL A 46 -1.63 11.46 -1.63
CA VAL A 46 -2.73 12.42 -1.69
C VAL A 46 -3.26 12.58 -0.28
N GLN A 47 -3.08 13.75 0.32
CA GLN A 47 -3.49 13.99 1.71
C GLN A 47 -4.98 14.32 1.79
N LEU A 48 -5.69 13.59 2.63
CA LEU A 48 -7.09 13.84 2.99
C LEU A 48 -7.18 14.24 4.47
N ALA A 49 -8.32 14.77 4.88
CA ALA A 49 -8.53 15.21 6.27
C ALA A 49 -8.49 14.04 7.28
N ASN A 50 -8.90 12.85 6.87
CA ASN A 50 -9.05 11.67 7.73
C ASN A 50 -8.13 10.50 7.40
N THR A 51 -7.45 10.53 6.26
CA THR A 51 -6.52 9.49 5.79
C THR A 51 -5.72 10.02 4.61
N LYS A 52 -5.12 9.14 3.84
CA LYS A 52 -4.42 9.48 2.59
C LYS A 52 -4.61 8.39 1.54
N ILE A 53 -4.41 8.76 0.29
CA ILE A 53 -4.31 7.83 -0.84
C ILE A 53 -2.85 7.74 -1.24
N GLU A 54 -2.36 6.53 -1.46
CA GLU A 54 -1.04 6.27 -2.02
C GLU A 54 -1.20 5.93 -3.49
N LEU A 55 -0.66 6.77 -4.39
CA LEU A 55 -0.61 6.48 -5.81
C LEU A 55 0.73 5.82 -6.12
N LEU A 56 0.70 4.63 -6.71
CA LEU A 56 1.88 3.79 -6.96
C LEU A 56 2.08 3.55 -8.44
N HIS A 57 3.35 3.52 -8.86
CA HIS A 57 3.75 3.05 -10.19
C HIS A 57 4.96 2.11 -10.05
N PRO A 58 5.06 1.05 -10.88
CA PRO A 58 6.23 0.16 -10.88
C PRO A 58 7.54 0.93 -11.12
N PHE A 59 8.58 0.59 -10.35
CA PHE A 59 9.92 1.09 -10.52
C PHE A 59 10.89 -0.07 -10.77
N GLY A 60 11.67 0.03 -11.84
CA GLY A 60 12.60 -1.02 -12.24
C GLY A 60 11.93 -2.19 -12.98
N VAL A 61 12.75 -3.21 -13.34
CA VAL A 61 12.32 -4.32 -14.20
C VAL A 61 11.57 -5.43 -13.47
N ASN A 62 11.72 -5.55 -12.15
CA ASN A 62 11.15 -6.63 -11.33
C ASN A 62 10.23 -6.10 -10.22
N SER A 63 9.43 -5.08 -10.54
CA SER A 63 8.49 -4.55 -9.55
C SER A 63 7.40 -5.57 -9.21
N PRO A 64 7.09 -5.79 -7.91
CA PRO A 64 6.03 -6.72 -7.49
C PRO A 64 4.63 -6.28 -7.94
N ILE A 65 4.44 -5.00 -8.30
CA ILE A 65 3.15 -4.49 -8.79
C ILE A 65 3.02 -4.45 -10.30
N SER A 66 4.07 -4.84 -11.05
CA SER A 66 4.02 -4.88 -12.53
C SER A 66 2.95 -5.82 -13.05
N SER A 67 2.78 -7.00 -12.47
CA SER A 67 1.75 -7.95 -12.87
C SER A 67 0.34 -7.46 -12.59
N PHE A 68 0.15 -6.69 -11.52
CA PHE A 68 -1.13 -6.03 -11.24
C PHE A 68 -1.49 -5.03 -12.34
N LEU A 69 -0.54 -4.19 -12.74
CA LEU A 69 -0.75 -3.18 -13.79
C LEU A 69 -0.98 -3.82 -15.16
N GLU A 70 -0.30 -4.93 -15.47
CA GLU A 70 -0.55 -5.71 -16.69
C GLU A 70 -1.98 -6.24 -16.77
N ARG A 71 -2.53 -6.73 -15.64
CA ARG A 71 -3.92 -7.20 -15.55
C ARG A 71 -4.93 -6.07 -15.47
N ASN A 72 -4.52 -4.89 -15.03
CA ASN A 72 -5.34 -3.70 -14.83
C ASN A 72 -4.65 -2.49 -15.49
N PRO A 73 -4.61 -2.43 -16.84
CA PRO A 73 -3.82 -1.41 -17.54
C PRO A 73 -4.30 0.04 -17.30
N ALA A 74 -5.54 0.22 -16.89
CA ALA A 74 -6.08 1.53 -16.49
C ALA A 74 -5.77 1.89 -15.02
N GLY A 75 -5.12 0.98 -14.29
CA GLY A 75 -4.88 1.11 -12.86
C GLY A 75 -6.02 0.52 -12.01
N GLY A 76 -5.91 0.65 -10.71
CA GLY A 76 -6.94 0.19 -9.77
C GLY A 76 -6.45 0.17 -8.32
N ILE A 77 -7.38 -0.05 -7.40
CA ILE A 77 -7.06 -0.20 -5.98
C ILE A 77 -6.24 -1.48 -5.79
N HIS A 78 -5.08 -1.35 -5.16
CA HIS A 78 -4.15 -2.45 -4.94
C HIS A 78 -4.25 -3.02 -3.52
N HIS A 79 -4.24 -2.15 -2.51
CA HIS A 79 -4.37 -2.59 -1.11
C HIS A 79 -5.00 -1.53 -0.22
N VAL A 80 -5.37 -1.99 0.96
CA VAL A 80 -5.87 -1.14 2.05
C VAL A 80 -4.94 -1.36 3.25
N CYS A 81 -4.45 -0.27 3.83
CA CYS A 81 -3.56 -0.31 4.98
C CYS A 81 -4.28 0.12 6.26
N TYR A 82 -4.21 -0.73 7.29
CA TYR A 82 -4.68 -0.44 8.63
C TYR A 82 -3.52 -0.29 9.60
N GLU A 83 -3.68 0.58 10.58
CA GLU A 83 -2.72 0.75 11.66
C GLU A 83 -2.88 -0.30 12.75
N VAL A 84 -1.76 -0.72 13.33
CA VAL A 84 -1.70 -1.55 14.52
C VAL A 84 -0.74 -0.91 15.52
N ASP A 85 -0.92 -1.19 16.81
CA ASP A 85 -0.04 -0.63 17.85
C ASP A 85 1.31 -1.36 17.91
N ASP A 86 1.29 -2.68 17.76
CA ASP A 86 2.49 -3.54 17.74
C ASP A 86 2.38 -4.57 16.61
N ILE A 87 3.27 -4.46 15.64
CA ILE A 87 3.26 -5.32 14.44
C ILE A 87 3.65 -6.78 14.78
N SER A 88 4.50 -6.97 15.77
CA SER A 88 4.93 -8.32 16.18
C SER A 88 3.82 -9.04 16.92
N GLU A 89 3.11 -8.34 17.79
CA GLU A 89 1.92 -8.88 18.45
C GLU A 89 0.82 -9.20 17.42
N ALA A 90 0.59 -8.30 16.46
CA ALA A 90 -0.35 -8.51 15.37
C ALA A 90 0.01 -9.75 14.55
N ALA A 91 1.29 -9.94 14.21
CA ALA A 91 1.77 -11.11 13.48
C ALA A 91 1.48 -12.42 14.24
N ASN A 92 1.76 -12.45 15.54
CA ASN A 92 1.50 -13.62 16.39
C ASN A 92 0.01 -13.96 16.44
N LEU A 93 -0.85 -12.95 16.69
CA LEU A 93 -2.30 -13.14 16.74
C LEU A 93 -2.87 -13.65 15.40
N LEU A 94 -2.35 -13.13 14.28
CA LEU A 94 -2.76 -13.57 12.95
C LEU A 94 -2.40 -15.03 12.70
N GLN A 95 -1.16 -15.42 13.07
CA GLN A 95 -0.71 -16.81 12.94
C GLN A 95 -1.52 -17.76 13.80
N GLU A 96 -1.83 -17.39 15.05
CA GLU A 96 -2.69 -18.18 15.94
C GLU A 96 -4.09 -18.37 15.36
N LYS A 97 -4.62 -17.38 14.64
CA LYS A 97 -5.91 -17.46 13.95
C LYS A 97 -5.83 -18.14 12.57
N GLY A 98 -4.68 -18.60 12.16
CA GLY A 98 -4.46 -19.30 10.89
C GLY A 98 -4.42 -18.38 9.67
N ALA A 99 -4.30 -17.06 9.86
CA ALA A 99 -4.16 -16.13 8.74
C ALA A 99 -2.78 -16.23 8.08
N LYS A 100 -2.75 -16.11 6.77
CA LYS A 100 -1.52 -16.21 6.00
C LYS A 100 -0.88 -14.84 5.80
N ILE A 101 0.27 -14.63 6.44
CA ILE A 101 1.13 -13.48 6.20
C ILE A 101 1.99 -13.77 4.97
N LEU A 102 2.04 -12.82 4.03
CA LEU A 102 2.83 -12.95 2.81
C LEU A 102 4.35 -12.86 3.08
N GLY A 103 5.14 -13.42 2.16
CA GLY A 103 6.59 -13.47 2.29
C GLY A 103 7.05 -14.49 3.32
N ASP A 104 8.03 -14.12 4.12
CA ASP A 104 8.59 -14.97 5.19
C ASP A 104 7.83 -14.86 6.53
N GLY A 105 6.72 -14.13 6.55
CA GLY A 105 5.91 -13.93 7.75
C GLY A 105 6.48 -12.89 8.74
N LYS A 106 7.55 -12.20 8.35
CA LYS A 106 8.22 -11.20 9.18
C LYS A 106 7.91 -9.79 8.70
N PRO A 107 7.83 -8.81 9.63
CA PRO A 107 7.67 -7.42 9.25
C PRO A 107 8.79 -6.91 8.34
N LYS A 108 8.43 -6.06 7.39
CA LYS A 108 9.35 -5.32 6.52
C LYS A 108 9.16 -3.82 6.78
N ILE A 109 10.11 -3.01 6.34
CA ILE A 109 9.97 -1.55 6.44
C ILE A 109 9.22 -1.02 5.22
N GLY A 110 8.12 -0.32 5.46
CA GLY A 110 7.25 0.26 4.44
C GLY A 110 7.60 1.71 4.08
N ALA A 111 6.69 2.35 3.33
CA ALA A 111 6.86 3.69 2.76
C ALA A 111 7.09 4.79 3.81
N HIS A 112 6.56 4.63 5.02
CA HIS A 112 6.72 5.59 6.11
C HIS A 112 7.92 5.30 7.02
N GLY A 113 8.78 4.35 6.66
CA GLY A 113 9.90 3.92 7.50
C GLY A 113 9.48 3.10 8.72
N LYS A 114 8.26 2.57 8.71
CA LYS A 114 7.67 1.79 9.80
C LYS A 114 7.50 0.33 9.41
N PRO A 115 7.46 -0.60 10.39
CA PRO A 115 7.24 -2.01 10.11
C PRO A 115 5.85 -2.28 9.52
N VAL A 116 5.79 -3.10 8.48
CA VAL A 116 4.56 -3.51 7.80
C VAL A 116 4.50 -5.01 7.61
N LEU A 117 3.27 -5.53 7.46
CA LEU A 117 2.95 -6.89 7.06
C LEU A 117 1.87 -6.86 5.98
N PHE A 118 1.86 -7.87 5.12
CA PHE A 118 0.80 -8.05 4.12
C PHE A 118 0.07 -9.37 4.33
N LEU A 119 -1.25 -9.34 4.18
CA LEU A 119 -2.13 -10.50 4.27
C LEU A 119 -2.71 -10.84 2.89
N HIS A 120 -2.78 -12.14 2.60
CA HIS A 120 -3.16 -12.61 1.27
C HIS A 120 -4.60 -12.20 0.89
N PRO A 121 -4.81 -11.66 -0.32
CA PRO A 121 -6.12 -11.17 -0.74
C PRO A 121 -7.21 -12.25 -0.80
N LYS A 122 -6.87 -13.53 -0.96
CA LYS A 122 -7.85 -14.63 -0.92
C LYS A 122 -8.57 -14.77 0.43
N GLU A 123 -7.94 -14.33 1.52
CA GLU A 123 -8.52 -14.38 2.86
C GLU A 123 -9.40 -13.15 3.15
N PHE A 124 -9.25 -12.09 2.35
CA PHE A 124 -9.92 -10.80 2.57
C PHE A 124 -10.70 -10.34 1.33
N PHE A 125 -11.42 -11.29 0.73
CA PHE A 125 -12.40 -11.03 -0.34
C PHE A 125 -11.82 -10.32 -1.56
N GLY A 126 -10.60 -10.70 -1.96
CA GLY A 126 -9.90 -10.12 -3.10
C GLY A 126 -9.12 -8.83 -2.80
N THR A 127 -9.06 -8.40 -1.54
CA THR A 127 -8.34 -7.20 -1.12
C THR A 127 -7.04 -7.57 -0.43
N LEU A 128 -5.91 -7.11 -0.96
CA LEU A 128 -4.63 -7.19 -0.25
C LEU A 128 -4.69 -6.24 0.95
N ILE A 129 -4.39 -6.76 2.13
CA ILE A 129 -4.37 -5.98 3.36
C ILE A 129 -2.92 -5.73 3.78
N GLU A 130 -2.60 -4.48 4.05
CA GLU A 130 -1.38 -4.07 4.72
C GLU A 130 -1.68 -3.71 6.17
N LEU A 131 -0.81 -4.11 7.07
CA LEU A 131 -0.80 -3.63 8.45
C LEU A 131 0.48 -2.83 8.67
N GLU A 132 0.37 -1.63 9.21
CA GLU A 132 1.50 -0.75 9.53
C GLU A 132 1.49 -0.41 11.00
N GLN A 133 2.65 -0.52 11.65
CA GLN A 133 2.80 -0.06 13.04
C GLN A 133 2.70 1.47 13.12
N ARG A 134 1.99 1.99 14.10
CA ARG A 134 1.87 3.43 14.38
C ARG A 134 3.19 4.12 14.66
#